data_069caf5b4802d7e9bcdda59f3eefc9ba
#
_entry.id   069caf5b4802d7e9bcdda59f3eefc9ba
#
_cell.length_a   1.000
_cell.length_b   1.000
_cell.length_c   1.000
_cell.angle_alpha   90.00
_cell.angle_beta   90.00
_cell.angle_gamma   90.00
#
_symmetry.space_group_name_H-M   'P 1'
#
loop_
_entity.id
_entity.type
_entity.pdbx_description
1 polymer ?
#
loop_
_entity_poly.entity_id
_entity_poly.type
_entity_poly.pdbx_seq_one_letter_code
_entity_poly.pdbx_strand_id
1 'polypeptide(L)'
;MTTIKDIAKAAGVAQGTVSNVLNGKGNVSSEKIRQVMDAASALGYVPNERAKLLRKGRSNTLAVILPNIRSKQYIDFYLSFKAYAENHGYSVSQYLTSDDNREAEYAAIQDVRSSMAQGMAAVSCCSFADANPYLDEQGMLADHVVFAERRPPFAAPYAGFDYHRAGSELALRALERGFSSLCLLTGSLQLPNESDFFNGFMSIAGSSGCRINHIQTDPYRKLQNIMQMFGAAAPQAIFISNYGFAESVKDIWNTFYSGDSPEIYTVSPMFTMPENDFQKYELNYRQLGKVAAECLIQDISKEKKGEKSGPEESEEPNQRTGQDNGQDSGHPCLLLENSGFRDWFADILIPSSKKPLNVLTLDSPSAYTMRNLSRIYTKKTGVPVNITIYSYEEIYEAFNHMHHDSVFDVLRLDVTWLSWFADKILQPLDQIDPGISSCLDTFLDGTINQYSIVRGRVYALPSTPSVQLLYYRKDLFESPIYRRMYHETYRQELRPPQDFKEFNQIARFFTKACTPSSPV
;
A
#
# COMPACT_ATOMS: atom_id res chain seq x y z
N MET A 1 10.32 -39.51 -6.49
CA MET A 1 9.24 -38.53 -6.41
C MET A 1 7.91 -39.24 -6.51
N THR A 2 7.07 -39.13 -5.51
CA THR A 2 5.76 -39.81 -5.47
C THR A 2 4.86 -39.29 -6.59
N THR A 3 4.22 -40.20 -7.31
CA THR A 3 3.36 -39.89 -8.48
C THR A 3 1.89 -40.19 -8.18
N ILE A 4 0.97 -39.64 -8.99
CA ILE A 4 -0.46 -39.98 -8.94
C ILE A 4 -0.68 -41.50 -9.06
N LYS A 5 0.21 -42.20 -9.79
CA LYS A 5 0.16 -43.65 -9.96
C LYS A 5 0.48 -44.42 -8.68
N ASP A 6 1.41 -43.89 -7.88
CA ASP A 6 1.78 -44.48 -6.59
C ASP A 6 0.67 -44.31 -5.56
N ILE A 7 0.02 -43.14 -5.53
CA ILE A 7 -1.15 -42.89 -4.70
C ILE A 7 -2.32 -43.79 -5.09
N ALA A 8 -2.57 -43.94 -6.38
CA ALA A 8 -3.64 -44.82 -6.89
C ALA A 8 -3.45 -46.27 -6.44
N LYS A 9 -2.17 -46.75 -6.51
CA LYS A 9 -1.83 -48.09 -6.01
C LYS A 9 -1.98 -48.22 -4.50
N ALA A 10 -1.55 -47.23 -3.73
CA ALA A 10 -1.65 -47.25 -2.27
C ALA A 10 -3.11 -47.13 -1.77
N ALA A 11 -3.91 -46.28 -2.43
CA ALA A 11 -5.33 -46.08 -2.08
C ALA A 11 -6.27 -47.14 -2.68
N GLY A 12 -5.80 -48.06 -3.52
CA GLY A 12 -6.65 -49.07 -4.17
C GLY A 12 -7.70 -48.50 -5.13
N VAL A 13 -7.43 -47.37 -5.78
CA VAL A 13 -8.37 -46.70 -6.69
C VAL A 13 -7.73 -46.41 -8.07
N ALA A 14 -8.57 -46.13 -9.06
CA ALA A 14 -8.06 -45.75 -10.39
C ALA A 14 -7.33 -44.40 -10.37
N GLN A 15 -6.32 -44.21 -11.26
CA GLN A 15 -5.58 -42.94 -11.40
C GLN A 15 -6.52 -41.74 -11.65
N GLY A 16 -7.59 -41.95 -12.44
CA GLY A 16 -8.61 -40.93 -12.68
C GLY A 16 -9.34 -40.50 -11.41
N THR A 17 -9.59 -41.45 -10.48
CA THR A 17 -10.20 -41.15 -9.18
C THR A 17 -9.25 -40.29 -8.33
N VAL A 18 -7.95 -40.64 -8.27
CA VAL A 18 -6.94 -39.83 -7.57
C VAL A 18 -6.86 -38.42 -8.17
N SER A 19 -6.79 -38.33 -9.51
CA SER A 19 -6.77 -37.03 -10.19
C SER A 19 -8.03 -36.20 -9.90
N ASN A 20 -9.19 -36.82 -9.88
CA ASN A 20 -10.44 -36.14 -9.55
C ASN A 20 -10.46 -35.67 -8.09
N VAL A 21 -10.03 -36.49 -7.15
CA VAL A 21 -9.93 -36.12 -5.73
C VAL A 21 -8.96 -34.96 -5.53
N LEU A 22 -7.73 -35.07 -6.05
CA LEU A 22 -6.69 -34.03 -5.88
C LEU A 22 -7.04 -32.71 -6.57
N ASN A 23 -7.86 -32.74 -7.64
CA ASN A 23 -8.32 -31.54 -8.34
C ASN A 23 -9.73 -31.10 -7.92
N GLY A 24 -10.36 -31.77 -6.97
CA GLY A 24 -11.71 -31.47 -6.50
C GLY A 24 -12.80 -31.64 -7.54
N LYS A 25 -12.58 -32.48 -8.55
CA LYS A 25 -13.49 -32.70 -9.68
C LYS A 25 -14.18 -34.07 -9.56
N GLY A 26 -15.44 -34.11 -10.01
CA GLY A 26 -16.21 -35.35 -10.14
C GLY A 26 -16.91 -35.80 -8.88
N ASN A 27 -17.85 -36.75 -9.05
CA ASN A 27 -18.64 -37.37 -7.97
C ASN A 27 -17.88 -38.55 -7.35
N VAL A 28 -16.96 -38.23 -6.41
CA VAL A 28 -16.22 -39.24 -5.65
C VAL A 28 -16.80 -39.29 -4.22
N SER A 29 -17.07 -40.49 -3.67
CA SER A 29 -17.60 -40.61 -2.29
C SER A 29 -16.55 -40.19 -1.27
N SER A 30 -17.00 -39.71 -0.09
CA SER A 30 -16.10 -39.25 0.99
C SER A 30 -15.16 -40.35 1.47
N GLU A 31 -15.56 -41.62 1.40
CA GLU A 31 -14.69 -42.74 1.74
C GLU A 31 -13.50 -42.85 0.81
N LYS A 32 -13.70 -42.77 -0.53
CA LYS A 32 -12.62 -42.75 -1.51
C LYS A 32 -11.77 -41.49 -1.43
N ILE A 33 -12.39 -40.35 -1.12
CA ILE A 33 -11.64 -39.11 -0.88
C ILE A 33 -10.67 -39.32 0.27
N ARG A 34 -11.14 -39.86 1.41
CA ARG A 34 -10.29 -40.13 2.57
C ARG A 34 -9.17 -41.12 2.24
N GLN A 35 -9.48 -42.26 1.60
CA GLN A 35 -8.47 -43.23 1.19
C GLN A 35 -7.34 -42.62 0.34
N VAL A 36 -7.70 -41.78 -0.62
CA VAL A 36 -6.73 -41.09 -1.49
C VAL A 36 -5.90 -40.06 -0.70
N MET A 37 -6.52 -39.30 0.21
CA MET A 37 -5.83 -38.29 1.00
C MET A 37 -4.88 -38.92 2.02
N ASP A 38 -5.30 -40.00 2.68
CA ASP A 38 -4.47 -40.75 3.63
C ASP A 38 -3.26 -41.37 2.90
N ALA A 39 -3.47 -41.95 1.72
CA ALA A 39 -2.38 -42.48 0.88
C ALA A 39 -1.43 -41.37 0.40
N ALA A 40 -1.94 -40.22 -0.02
CA ALA A 40 -1.14 -39.09 -0.45
C ALA A 40 -0.28 -38.54 0.69
N SER A 41 -0.87 -38.40 1.89
CA SER A 41 -0.16 -37.97 3.10
C SER A 41 0.91 -38.95 3.52
N ALA A 42 0.59 -40.25 3.57
CA ALA A 42 1.53 -41.31 3.95
C ALA A 42 2.74 -41.41 2.99
N LEU A 43 2.52 -41.12 1.72
CA LEU A 43 3.56 -41.09 0.70
C LEU A 43 4.29 -39.75 0.56
N GLY A 44 3.96 -38.76 1.38
CA GLY A 44 4.54 -37.41 1.32
C GLY A 44 4.31 -36.73 -0.05
N TYR A 45 3.15 -36.97 -0.69
CA TYR A 45 2.87 -36.40 -1.99
C TYR A 45 2.57 -34.90 -1.88
N VAL A 46 3.37 -34.10 -2.57
CA VAL A 46 3.12 -32.68 -2.77
C VAL A 46 2.64 -32.50 -4.22
N PRO A 47 1.47 -31.87 -4.46
CA PRO A 47 1.00 -31.57 -5.80
C PRO A 47 2.08 -30.82 -6.60
N ASN A 48 2.42 -31.34 -7.76
CA ASN A 48 3.39 -30.67 -8.62
C ASN A 48 2.67 -29.55 -9.42
N GLU A 49 2.66 -28.35 -8.88
CA GLU A 49 2.03 -27.19 -9.51
C GLU A 49 2.64 -26.91 -10.90
N ARG A 50 3.95 -27.18 -11.11
CA ARG A 50 4.59 -27.05 -12.44
C ARG A 50 3.98 -28.00 -13.47
N ALA A 51 3.68 -29.24 -13.08
CA ALA A 51 3.00 -30.19 -13.97
C ALA A 51 1.55 -29.82 -14.27
N LYS A 52 0.90 -29.09 -13.35
CA LYS A 52 -0.45 -28.56 -13.53
C LYS A 52 -0.44 -27.34 -14.44
N LEU A 53 0.57 -26.47 -14.33
CA LEU A 53 0.83 -25.32 -15.19
C LEU A 53 1.10 -25.75 -16.63
N LEU A 54 1.98 -26.75 -16.84
CA LEU A 54 2.28 -27.31 -18.17
C LEU A 54 1.04 -27.86 -18.89
N ARG A 55 0.06 -28.38 -18.16
CA ARG A 55 -1.22 -28.85 -18.72
C ARG A 55 -2.20 -27.72 -19.03
N LYS A 56 -2.14 -26.60 -18.29
CA LYS A 56 -3.01 -25.43 -18.50
C LYS A 56 -2.44 -24.41 -19.50
N GLY A 57 -1.14 -24.49 -19.81
CA GLY A 57 -0.44 -23.60 -20.73
C GLY A 57 -0.15 -22.19 -20.22
N ARG A 58 -0.81 -21.76 -19.12
CA ARG A 58 -0.60 -20.44 -18.48
C ARG A 58 -0.78 -20.55 -16.96
N SER A 59 0.00 -19.80 -16.17
CA SER A 59 -0.18 -19.67 -14.72
C SER A 59 -1.23 -18.60 -14.41
N ASN A 60 -1.86 -18.68 -13.26
CA ASN A 60 -2.72 -17.57 -12.75
C ASN A 60 -1.88 -16.54 -11.99
N THR A 61 -0.69 -16.22 -12.52
CA THR A 61 0.26 -15.33 -11.87
C THR A 61 0.45 -14.07 -12.70
N LEU A 62 0.47 -12.92 -12.04
CA LEU A 62 0.96 -11.65 -12.57
C LEU A 62 2.33 -11.36 -11.98
N ALA A 63 3.16 -10.63 -12.71
CA ALA A 63 4.46 -10.19 -12.24
C ALA A 63 4.46 -8.69 -11.95
N VAL A 64 5.28 -8.27 -10.99
CA VAL A 64 5.57 -6.86 -10.73
C VAL A 64 7.08 -6.67 -10.71
N ILE A 65 7.60 -5.82 -11.59
CA ILE A 65 9.02 -5.47 -11.71
C ILE A 65 9.23 -4.07 -11.12
N LEU A 66 10.06 -3.97 -10.08
CA LEU A 66 10.29 -2.73 -9.33
C LEU A 66 11.78 -2.45 -9.15
N PRO A 67 12.19 -1.16 -9.04
CA PRO A 67 13.58 -0.80 -8.74
C PRO A 67 14.06 -1.41 -7.42
N ASN A 68 13.25 -1.34 -6.38
CA ASN A 68 13.53 -1.91 -5.05
C ASN A 68 12.24 -2.05 -4.23
N ILE A 69 12.35 -2.64 -3.03
CA ILE A 69 11.25 -2.75 -2.05
C ILE A 69 11.54 -1.97 -0.76
N ARG A 70 12.61 -1.19 -0.70
CA ARG A 70 12.97 -0.39 0.49
C ARG A 70 12.23 0.93 0.51
N SER A 71 11.95 1.48 -0.66
CA SER A 71 11.27 2.76 -0.82
C SER A 71 9.78 2.61 -0.60
N LYS A 72 9.21 3.48 0.23
CA LYS A 72 7.79 3.44 0.60
C LYS A 72 6.85 3.50 -0.61
N GLN A 73 7.18 4.26 -1.65
CA GLN A 73 6.37 4.33 -2.87
C GLN A 73 6.19 2.97 -3.51
N TYR A 74 7.25 2.18 -3.62
CA TYR A 74 7.18 0.86 -4.26
C TYR A 74 6.53 -0.20 -3.37
N ILE A 75 6.66 -0.07 -2.04
CA ILE A 75 5.90 -0.91 -1.10
C ILE A 75 4.40 -0.64 -1.24
N ASP A 76 3.98 0.62 -1.21
CA ASP A 76 2.58 1.01 -1.31
C ASP A 76 1.99 0.60 -2.68
N PHE A 77 2.74 0.78 -3.77
CA PHE A 77 2.39 0.29 -5.10
C PHE A 77 2.17 -1.22 -5.11
N TYR A 78 3.18 -1.98 -4.66
CA TYR A 78 3.16 -3.45 -4.67
C TYR A 78 2.01 -4.03 -3.86
N LEU A 79 1.83 -3.56 -2.63
CA LEU A 79 0.78 -4.07 -1.74
C LEU A 79 -0.61 -3.82 -2.31
N SER A 80 -0.83 -2.66 -2.91
CA SER A 80 -2.11 -2.32 -3.53
C SER A 80 -2.35 -3.09 -4.83
N PHE A 81 -1.35 -3.21 -5.68
CA PHE A 81 -1.39 -4.05 -6.88
C PHE A 81 -1.74 -5.50 -6.51
N LYS A 82 -1.01 -6.06 -5.55
CA LYS A 82 -1.20 -7.43 -5.07
C LYS A 82 -2.60 -7.64 -4.53
N ALA A 83 -3.08 -6.76 -3.66
CA ALA A 83 -4.42 -6.88 -3.08
C ALA A 83 -5.52 -6.88 -4.16
N TYR A 84 -5.40 -6.01 -5.17
CA TYR A 84 -6.35 -5.97 -6.28
C TYR A 84 -6.28 -7.25 -7.12
N ALA A 85 -5.09 -7.71 -7.48
CA ALA A 85 -4.87 -8.91 -8.28
C ALA A 85 -5.39 -10.18 -7.57
N GLU A 86 -5.11 -10.33 -6.27
CA GLU A 86 -5.56 -11.46 -5.46
C GLU A 86 -7.10 -11.51 -5.36
N ASN A 87 -7.77 -10.37 -5.22
CA ASN A 87 -9.23 -10.28 -5.25
C ASN A 87 -9.84 -10.71 -6.60
N HIS A 88 -9.04 -10.68 -7.69
CA HIS A 88 -9.44 -11.14 -9.01
C HIS A 88 -8.90 -12.55 -9.36
N GLY A 89 -8.39 -13.29 -8.36
CA GLY A 89 -7.98 -14.68 -8.51
C GLY A 89 -6.57 -14.88 -9.10
N TYR A 90 -5.72 -13.85 -9.10
CA TYR A 90 -4.33 -13.93 -9.51
C TYR A 90 -3.40 -13.99 -8.31
N SER A 91 -2.35 -14.78 -8.38
CA SER A 91 -1.18 -14.63 -7.52
C SER A 91 -0.21 -13.60 -8.09
N VAL A 92 0.63 -12.99 -7.25
CA VAL A 92 1.59 -11.97 -7.70
C VAL A 92 3.01 -12.37 -7.32
N SER A 93 3.89 -12.40 -8.33
CA SER A 93 5.34 -12.57 -8.17
C SER A 93 6.05 -11.23 -8.30
N GLN A 94 7.03 -11.00 -7.46
CA GLN A 94 7.79 -9.76 -7.41
C GLN A 94 9.22 -9.99 -7.92
N TYR A 95 9.71 -9.04 -8.73
CA TYR A 95 11.06 -9.01 -9.28
C TYR A 95 11.68 -7.65 -9.01
N LEU A 96 12.95 -7.61 -8.63
CA LEU A 96 13.66 -6.38 -8.29
C LEU A 96 14.82 -6.14 -9.25
N THR A 97 14.95 -4.89 -9.71
CA THR A 97 16.00 -4.49 -10.67
C THR A 97 17.22 -3.88 -9.99
N SER A 98 17.39 -4.08 -8.68
CA SER A 98 18.56 -3.61 -7.93
C SER A 98 18.86 -2.11 -8.14
N ASP A 99 17.85 -1.26 -7.91
CA ASP A 99 17.92 0.19 -8.05
C ASP A 99 18.26 0.64 -9.50
N ASP A 100 17.42 0.22 -10.46
CA ASP A 100 17.49 0.60 -11.86
C ASP A 100 18.68 0.01 -12.65
N ASN A 101 19.10 -1.20 -12.27
CA ASN A 101 20.07 -1.96 -13.05
C ASN A 101 19.39 -2.61 -14.25
N ARG A 102 19.82 -2.24 -15.47
CA ARG A 102 19.26 -2.73 -16.74
C ARG A 102 19.42 -4.24 -16.90
N GLU A 103 20.58 -4.78 -16.56
CA GLU A 103 20.85 -6.22 -16.68
C GLU A 103 19.94 -7.03 -15.76
N ALA A 104 19.70 -6.54 -14.55
CA ALA A 104 18.77 -7.14 -13.60
C ALA A 104 17.32 -7.06 -14.12
N GLU A 105 16.93 -5.98 -14.79
CA GLU A 105 15.60 -5.88 -15.41
C GLU A 105 15.45 -6.86 -16.59
N TYR A 106 16.46 -6.99 -17.45
CA TYR A 106 16.49 -8.00 -18.51
C TYR A 106 16.32 -9.42 -17.95
N ALA A 107 17.09 -9.76 -16.91
CA ALA A 107 16.97 -11.05 -16.23
C ALA A 107 15.56 -11.27 -15.65
N ALA A 108 15.01 -10.26 -14.99
CA ALA A 108 13.65 -10.31 -14.43
C ALA A 108 12.58 -10.59 -15.49
N ILE A 109 12.67 -9.93 -16.66
CA ILE A 109 11.73 -10.17 -17.77
C ILE A 109 11.83 -11.62 -18.28
N GLN A 110 13.05 -12.16 -18.42
CA GLN A 110 13.24 -13.56 -18.82
C GLN A 110 12.67 -14.53 -17.78
N ASP A 111 12.85 -14.24 -16.51
CA ASP A 111 12.29 -15.04 -15.42
C ASP A 111 10.75 -14.97 -15.40
N VAL A 112 10.16 -13.81 -15.65
CA VAL A 112 8.71 -13.64 -15.80
C VAL A 112 8.19 -14.51 -16.94
N ARG A 113 8.83 -14.45 -18.12
CA ARG A 113 8.45 -15.27 -19.29
C ARG A 113 8.57 -16.76 -19.00
N SER A 114 9.67 -17.17 -18.35
CA SER A 114 9.89 -18.59 -18.01
C SER A 114 8.92 -19.11 -16.94
N SER A 115 8.38 -18.24 -16.10
CA SER A 115 7.37 -18.58 -15.09
C SER A 115 5.96 -18.75 -15.66
N MET A 116 5.77 -18.48 -16.96
CA MET A 116 4.47 -18.46 -17.64
C MET A 116 3.45 -17.50 -16.99
N ALA A 117 3.91 -16.38 -16.42
CA ALA A 117 3.03 -15.34 -15.93
C ALA A 117 2.13 -14.81 -17.06
N GLN A 118 0.90 -14.40 -16.74
CA GLN A 118 -0.04 -13.92 -17.76
C GLN A 118 0.23 -12.49 -18.21
N GLY A 119 1.01 -11.73 -17.42
CA GLY A 119 1.40 -10.37 -17.73
C GLY A 119 2.19 -9.76 -16.58
N MET A 120 2.66 -8.53 -16.79
CA MET A 120 3.50 -7.83 -15.83
C MET A 120 3.18 -6.34 -15.72
N ALA A 121 3.38 -5.77 -14.53
CA ALA A 121 3.48 -4.33 -14.34
C ALA A 121 4.94 -3.98 -14.06
N ALA A 122 5.45 -2.93 -14.71
CA ALA A 122 6.87 -2.58 -14.63
C ALA A 122 7.10 -1.08 -14.35
N VAL A 123 7.93 -0.79 -13.35
CA VAL A 123 8.60 0.49 -13.18
C VAL A 123 9.96 0.36 -13.84
N SER A 124 9.99 0.60 -15.17
CA SER A 124 11.13 0.24 -16.01
C SER A 124 12.25 1.28 -15.99
N CYS A 125 13.50 0.83 -16.00
CA CYS A 125 14.68 1.64 -16.30
C CYS A 125 15.16 1.46 -17.75
N CYS A 126 14.56 0.55 -18.51
CA CYS A 126 14.91 0.26 -19.90
C CYS A 126 14.10 1.06 -20.93
N SER A 127 13.28 2.03 -20.47
CA SER A 127 12.34 2.76 -21.32
C SER A 127 12.98 3.53 -22.49
N PHE A 128 14.29 3.86 -22.41
CA PHE A 128 15.04 4.57 -23.47
C PHE A 128 16.12 3.70 -24.15
N ALA A 129 16.14 2.40 -23.94
CA ALA A 129 17.16 1.54 -24.55
C ALA A 129 16.85 1.27 -26.03
N ASP A 130 17.88 1.31 -26.89
CA ASP A 130 17.75 1.00 -28.33
C ASP A 130 17.24 -0.43 -28.59
N ALA A 131 17.65 -1.40 -27.75
CA ALA A 131 17.12 -2.77 -27.71
C ALA A 131 16.21 -2.92 -26.48
N ASN A 132 14.93 -2.66 -26.65
CA ASN A 132 14.00 -2.71 -25.54
C ASN A 132 13.51 -4.14 -25.28
N PRO A 133 13.71 -4.69 -24.07
CA PRO A 133 13.37 -6.09 -23.78
C PRO A 133 11.86 -6.38 -23.74
N TYR A 134 11.02 -5.36 -23.73
CA TYR A 134 9.57 -5.48 -23.77
C TYR A 134 8.99 -5.58 -25.18
N LEU A 135 9.81 -5.29 -26.20
CA LEU A 135 9.40 -5.33 -27.60
C LEU A 135 9.89 -6.61 -28.30
N ASP A 136 9.12 -7.08 -29.25
CA ASP A 136 9.51 -8.15 -30.17
C ASP A 136 10.33 -7.61 -31.35
N GLU A 137 10.72 -8.48 -32.28
CA GLU A 137 11.49 -8.14 -33.50
C GLU A 137 10.75 -7.16 -34.44
N GLN A 138 9.44 -7.03 -34.29
CA GLN A 138 8.59 -6.13 -35.08
C GLN A 138 8.34 -4.80 -34.36
N GLY A 139 8.88 -4.61 -33.14
CA GLY A 139 8.68 -3.42 -32.31
C GLY A 139 7.34 -3.36 -31.60
N MET A 140 6.63 -4.49 -31.51
CA MET A 140 5.38 -4.62 -30.76
C MET A 140 5.64 -5.15 -29.35
N LEU A 141 4.70 -4.88 -28.41
CA LEU A 141 4.80 -5.47 -27.08
C LEU A 141 4.79 -7.01 -27.16
N ALA A 142 5.82 -7.63 -26.64
CA ALA A 142 6.00 -9.09 -26.66
C ALA A 142 5.12 -9.81 -25.62
N ASP A 143 4.65 -9.08 -24.61
CA ASP A 143 3.88 -9.59 -23.47
C ASP A 143 2.75 -8.61 -23.11
N HIS A 144 1.77 -9.04 -22.31
CA HIS A 144 0.88 -8.13 -21.60
C HIS A 144 1.67 -7.35 -20.55
N VAL A 145 1.89 -6.07 -20.79
CA VAL A 145 2.64 -5.21 -19.89
C VAL A 145 1.94 -3.87 -19.66
N VAL A 146 1.91 -3.41 -18.41
CA VAL A 146 1.51 -2.06 -18.03
C VAL A 146 2.71 -1.38 -17.40
N PHE A 147 3.14 -0.26 -18.00
CA PHE A 147 4.18 0.57 -17.41
C PHE A 147 3.60 1.44 -16.31
N ALA A 148 4.29 1.52 -15.18
CA ALA A 148 3.88 2.32 -14.04
C ALA A 148 4.93 3.38 -13.72
N GLU A 149 4.49 4.58 -13.30
CA GLU A 149 5.34 5.71 -12.92
C GLU A 149 6.19 6.29 -14.08
N ARG A 150 6.88 5.45 -14.83
CA ARG A 150 7.81 5.84 -15.89
C ARG A 150 7.22 5.52 -17.26
N ARG A 151 6.95 6.56 -18.04
CA ARG A 151 6.33 6.43 -19.35
C ARG A 151 7.35 5.88 -20.37
N PRO A 152 7.05 4.80 -21.10
CA PRO A 152 7.94 4.33 -22.15
C PRO A 152 7.88 5.25 -23.39
N PRO A 153 8.92 5.31 -24.24
CA PRO A 153 8.96 6.15 -25.43
C PRO A 153 8.21 5.56 -26.62
N PHE A 154 7.50 4.47 -26.43
CA PHE A 154 6.67 3.80 -27.43
C PHE A 154 5.25 3.61 -26.92
N ALA A 155 4.34 3.26 -27.82
CA ALA A 155 2.94 3.01 -27.49
C ALA A 155 2.78 1.78 -26.60
N ALA A 156 2.31 1.98 -25.37
CA ALA A 156 2.06 0.91 -24.41
C ALA A 156 1.06 1.37 -23.34
N PRO A 157 0.35 0.43 -22.70
CA PRO A 157 -0.45 0.73 -21.51
C PRO A 157 0.42 1.38 -20.43
N TYR A 158 -0.02 2.52 -19.92
CA TYR A 158 0.71 3.31 -18.93
C TYR A 158 -0.21 3.85 -17.85
N ALA A 159 0.25 3.81 -16.61
CA ALA A 159 -0.34 4.51 -15.48
C ALA A 159 0.73 5.28 -14.71
N GLY A 160 0.50 6.55 -14.41
CA GLY A 160 1.50 7.37 -13.72
C GLY A 160 0.95 8.68 -13.20
N PHE A 161 1.86 9.59 -12.87
CA PHE A 161 1.58 10.93 -12.37
C PHE A 161 2.13 12.00 -13.30
N ASP A 162 1.64 13.21 -13.17
CA ASP A 162 2.19 14.38 -13.83
C ASP A 162 3.40 14.92 -13.03
N TYR A 163 4.59 14.40 -13.35
CA TYR A 163 5.83 14.83 -12.71
C TYR A 163 6.27 16.24 -13.16
N HIS A 164 5.89 16.66 -14.37
CA HIS A 164 6.15 18.03 -14.82
C HIS A 164 5.39 19.03 -13.94
N ARG A 165 4.11 18.76 -13.68
CA ARG A 165 3.31 19.55 -12.75
C ARG A 165 3.88 19.53 -11.33
N ALA A 166 4.34 18.39 -10.83
CA ALA A 166 4.98 18.30 -9.52
C ALA A 166 6.20 19.21 -9.42
N GLY A 167 7.09 19.18 -10.43
CA GLY A 167 8.25 20.08 -10.51
C GLY A 167 7.84 21.55 -10.55
N SER A 168 6.87 21.91 -11.38
CA SER A 168 6.37 23.28 -11.51
C SER A 168 5.79 23.82 -10.20
N GLU A 169 4.98 23.03 -9.49
CA GLU A 169 4.38 23.46 -8.22
C GLU A 169 5.42 23.57 -7.09
N LEU A 170 6.47 22.73 -7.08
CA LEU A 170 7.58 22.88 -6.16
C LEU A 170 8.37 24.19 -6.46
N ALA A 171 8.59 24.50 -7.73
CA ALA A 171 9.26 25.74 -8.12
C ALA A 171 8.44 26.98 -7.75
N LEU A 172 7.12 26.97 -7.95
CA LEU A 172 6.24 28.05 -7.48
C LEU A 172 6.37 28.26 -5.98
N ARG A 173 6.41 27.19 -5.20
CA ARG A 173 6.60 27.26 -3.75
C ARG A 173 7.97 27.89 -3.39
N ALA A 174 9.02 27.60 -4.17
CA ALA A 174 10.33 28.22 -3.98
C ALA A 174 10.28 29.76 -4.17
N LEU A 175 9.57 30.21 -5.20
CA LEU A 175 9.41 31.64 -5.50
C LEU A 175 8.55 32.36 -4.45
N GLU A 176 7.45 31.74 -4.01
CA GLU A 176 6.61 32.27 -2.92
C GLU A 176 7.39 32.47 -1.62
N ARG A 177 8.36 31.60 -1.33
CA ARG A 177 9.21 31.69 -0.14
C ARG A 177 10.34 32.70 -0.29
N GLY A 178 10.61 33.21 -1.50
CA GLY A 178 11.59 34.23 -1.78
C GLY A 178 13.06 33.76 -1.64
N PHE A 179 13.32 32.46 -1.83
CA PHE A 179 14.69 31.94 -1.81
C PHE A 179 15.52 32.50 -2.96
N SER A 180 16.77 32.91 -2.67
CA SER A 180 17.73 33.43 -3.64
C SER A 180 18.77 32.38 -4.08
N SER A 181 18.91 31.30 -3.33
CA SER A 181 19.83 30.20 -3.60
C SER A 181 19.19 28.85 -3.24
N LEU A 182 19.03 27.99 -4.24
CA LEU A 182 18.41 26.69 -4.14
C LEU A 182 19.34 25.57 -4.57
N CYS A 183 19.12 24.38 -4.05
CA CYS A 183 19.62 23.17 -4.66
C CYS A 183 18.45 22.34 -5.21
N LEU A 184 18.59 21.85 -6.45
CA LEU A 184 17.68 20.90 -7.06
C LEU A 184 18.38 19.54 -7.12
N LEU A 185 17.86 18.54 -6.41
CA LEU A 185 18.39 17.17 -6.37
C LEU A 185 17.45 16.24 -7.11
N THR A 186 17.93 15.62 -8.17
CA THR A 186 17.15 14.65 -8.96
C THR A 186 17.87 13.31 -9.07
N GLY A 187 17.15 12.29 -9.46
CA GLY A 187 17.73 11.07 -10.02
C GLY A 187 18.30 11.30 -11.42
N SER A 188 18.60 10.23 -12.12
CA SER A 188 19.08 10.30 -13.50
C SER A 188 18.03 10.90 -14.43
N LEU A 189 18.35 11.95 -15.16
CA LEU A 189 17.46 12.54 -16.18
C LEU A 189 17.24 11.63 -17.41
N GLN A 190 17.87 10.46 -17.46
CA GLN A 190 17.49 9.41 -18.41
C GLN A 190 16.17 8.71 -18.03
N LEU A 191 15.70 8.88 -16.81
CA LEU A 191 14.40 8.36 -16.37
C LEU A 191 13.32 9.40 -16.64
N PRO A 192 12.20 9.03 -17.29
CA PRO A 192 11.16 9.98 -17.72
C PRO A 192 10.60 10.84 -16.57
N ASN A 193 10.26 10.21 -15.45
CA ASN A 193 9.74 10.91 -14.29
C ASN A 193 10.71 11.96 -13.72
N GLU A 194 12.01 11.66 -13.70
CA GLU A 194 13.04 12.58 -13.23
C GLU A 194 13.25 13.74 -14.20
N SER A 195 13.26 13.44 -15.52
CA SER A 195 13.35 14.44 -16.57
C SER A 195 12.13 15.37 -16.58
N ASP A 196 10.93 14.83 -16.47
CA ASP A 196 9.69 15.61 -16.43
C ASP A 196 9.66 16.51 -15.19
N PHE A 197 10.03 15.99 -14.03
CA PHE A 197 10.15 16.78 -12.80
C PHE A 197 11.15 17.94 -12.96
N PHE A 198 12.34 17.64 -13.48
CA PHE A 198 13.37 18.66 -13.72
C PHE A 198 12.87 19.74 -14.69
N ASN A 199 12.30 19.35 -15.82
CA ASN A 199 11.77 20.27 -16.82
C ASN A 199 10.65 21.14 -16.25
N GLY A 200 9.74 20.55 -15.48
CA GLY A 200 8.68 21.28 -14.79
C GLY A 200 9.24 22.31 -13.80
N PHE A 201 10.21 21.93 -12.99
CA PHE A 201 10.85 22.85 -12.05
C PHE A 201 11.56 24.00 -12.77
N MET A 202 12.36 23.69 -13.79
CA MET A 202 13.15 24.67 -14.53
C MET A 202 12.27 25.60 -15.39
N SER A 203 11.12 25.15 -15.85
CA SER A 203 10.15 25.98 -16.60
C SER A 203 9.69 27.20 -15.81
N ILE A 204 9.62 27.09 -14.49
CA ILE A 204 9.18 28.15 -13.57
C ILE A 204 10.40 28.87 -12.95
N ALA A 205 11.32 28.10 -12.35
CA ALA A 205 12.43 28.68 -11.58
C ALA A 205 13.58 29.16 -12.45
N GLY A 206 13.78 28.64 -13.66
CA GLY A 206 14.91 28.95 -14.53
C GLY A 206 15.00 30.40 -14.97
N SER A 207 13.88 31.13 -15.06
CA SER A 207 13.80 32.55 -15.43
C SER A 207 13.67 33.50 -14.23
N SER A 208 13.65 32.99 -13.00
CA SER A 208 13.35 33.78 -11.81
C SER A 208 14.47 34.63 -11.25
N GLY A 209 15.70 34.48 -11.79
CA GLY A 209 16.90 35.10 -11.25
C GLY A 209 17.46 34.43 -9.99
N CYS A 210 16.82 33.36 -9.50
CA CYS A 210 17.31 32.54 -8.39
C CYS A 210 18.54 31.72 -8.85
N ARG A 211 19.55 31.62 -7.98
CA ARG A 211 20.71 30.76 -8.26
C ARG A 211 20.32 29.30 -7.92
N ILE A 212 20.27 28.45 -8.96
CA ILE A 212 19.91 27.05 -8.84
C ILE A 212 21.15 26.19 -9.05
N ASN A 213 21.50 25.37 -8.06
CA ASN A 213 22.52 24.34 -8.19
C ASN A 213 21.80 23.00 -8.42
N HIS A 214 21.90 22.45 -9.64
CA HIS A 214 21.31 21.16 -9.97
C HIS A 214 22.33 20.03 -9.79
N ILE A 215 21.95 19.00 -9.05
CA ILE A 215 22.75 17.82 -8.80
C ILE A 215 21.91 16.58 -9.16
N GLN A 216 22.46 15.76 -10.06
CA GLN A 216 21.93 14.42 -10.31
C GLN A 216 22.60 13.42 -9.38
N THR A 217 21.80 12.49 -8.84
CA THR A 217 22.32 11.43 -8.00
C THR A 217 21.73 10.07 -8.38
N ASP A 218 22.37 9.02 -7.91
CA ASP A 218 21.93 7.65 -8.01
C ASP A 218 22.13 6.96 -6.65
N PRO A 219 21.54 5.77 -6.41
CA PRO A 219 21.69 5.09 -5.14
C PRO A 219 23.13 4.78 -4.72
N TYR A 220 24.06 4.66 -5.67
CA TYR A 220 25.46 4.29 -5.42
C TYR A 220 26.34 5.49 -5.08
N ARG A 221 26.07 6.66 -5.67
CA ARG A 221 26.83 7.90 -5.47
C ARG A 221 26.16 8.89 -4.53
N LYS A 222 25.04 8.51 -3.97
CA LYS A 222 24.17 9.36 -3.15
C LYS A 222 24.94 10.13 -2.07
N LEU A 223 25.76 9.45 -1.28
CA LEU A 223 26.54 10.10 -0.22
C LEU A 223 27.47 11.16 -0.77
N GLN A 224 28.26 10.84 -1.79
CA GLN A 224 29.22 11.77 -2.40
C GLN A 224 28.53 13.02 -2.97
N ASN A 225 27.45 12.82 -3.72
CA ASN A 225 26.72 13.90 -4.38
C ASN A 225 26.02 14.83 -3.38
N ILE A 226 25.44 14.26 -2.31
CA ILE A 226 24.82 15.05 -1.24
C ILE A 226 25.88 15.82 -0.44
N MET A 227 27.03 15.23 -0.13
CA MET A 227 28.10 15.95 0.55
C MET A 227 28.68 17.09 -0.31
N GLN A 228 28.77 16.90 -1.62
CA GLN A 228 29.18 17.95 -2.55
C GLN A 228 28.21 19.14 -2.53
N MET A 229 26.92 18.90 -2.33
CA MET A 229 25.89 19.92 -2.24
C MET A 229 26.14 20.90 -1.08
N PHE A 230 26.71 20.43 0.02
CA PHE A 230 26.97 21.20 1.23
C PHE A 230 28.41 21.83 1.27
N GLY A 231 29.20 21.65 0.21
CA GLY A 231 30.65 21.88 0.27
C GLY A 231 31.13 23.31 0.50
N ALA A 232 30.48 24.35 -0.02
CA ALA A 232 30.96 25.74 0.11
C ALA A 232 30.04 26.66 0.92
N ALA A 233 28.74 26.49 0.79
CA ALA A 233 27.69 27.13 1.60
C ALA A 233 26.44 26.32 1.48
N ALA A 234 25.79 26.01 2.59
CA ALA A 234 24.51 25.31 2.58
C ALA A 234 23.46 26.14 1.80
N PRO A 235 22.69 25.53 0.90
CA PRO A 235 21.58 26.21 0.24
C PRO A 235 20.50 26.59 1.26
N GLN A 236 19.70 27.61 0.97
CA GLN A 236 18.56 27.99 1.81
C GLN A 236 17.49 26.89 1.83
N ALA A 237 17.28 26.28 0.65
CA ALA A 237 16.33 25.18 0.49
C ALA A 237 16.82 24.16 -0.54
N ILE A 238 16.35 22.92 -0.39
CA ILE A 238 16.65 21.80 -1.27
C ILE A 238 15.33 21.23 -1.78
N PHE A 239 15.21 21.16 -3.11
CA PHE A 239 14.06 20.60 -3.82
C PHE A 239 14.45 19.25 -4.39
N ILE A 240 13.66 18.21 -4.10
CA ILE A 240 14.07 16.82 -4.31
C ILE A 240 12.94 16.05 -5.02
N SER A 241 13.29 15.38 -6.11
CA SER A 241 12.35 14.58 -6.91
C SER A 241 11.83 13.31 -6.22
N ASN A 242 12.53 12.83 -5.19
CA ASN A 242 12.28 11.51 -4.59
C ASN A 242 12.45 11.53 -3.07
N TYR A 243 11.48 10.99 -2.35
CA TYR A 243 11.45 10.95 -0.88
C TYR A 243 12.66 10.23 -0.26
N GLY A 244 13.13 9.14 -0.85
CA GLY A 244 14.29 8.40 -0.34
C GLY A 244 15.61 9.20 -0.43
N PHE A 245 15.71 10.15 -1.36
CA PHE A 245 16.84 11.08 -1.39
C PHE A 245 16.70 12.15 -0.29
N ALA A 246 15.49 12.62 -0.02
CA ALA A 246 15.24 13.58 1.06
C ALA A 246 15.61 13.02 2.44
N GLU A 247 15.24 11.77 2.73
CA GLU A 247 15.68 11.09 3.95
C GLU A 247 17.21 11.02 4.04
N SER A 248 17.88 10.67 2.94
CA SER A 248 19.33 10.61 2.89
C SER A 248 20.01 11.96 3.09
N VAL A 249 19.43 13.04 2.53
CA VAL A 249 19.91 14.43 2.75
C VAL A 249 19.84 14.78 4.24
N LYS A 250 18.73 14.46 4.89
CA LYS A 250 18.53 14.74 6.32
C LYS A 250 19.49 13.95 7.20
N ASP A 251 19.68 12.66 6.91
CA ASP A 251 20.56 11.79 7.66
C ASP A 251 22.03 12.25 7.54
N ILE A 252 22.47 12.63 6.33
CA ILE A 252 23.81 13.15 6.09
C ILE A 252 23.99 14.49 6.81
N TRP A 253 22.99 15.39 6.74
CA TRP A 253 23.06 16.66 7.46
C TRP A 253 23.23 16.43 8.96
N ASN A 254 22.38 15.62 9.56
CA ASN A 254 22.41 15.33 10.99
C ASN A 254 23.70 14.64 11.44
N THR A 255 24.37 13.89 10.55
CA THR A 255 25.59 13.14 10.88
C THR A 255 26.84 13.99 10.75
N PHE A 256 26.94 14.83 9.75
CA PHE A 256 28.20 15.48 9.37
C PHE A 256 28.18 17.01 9.50
N TYR A 257 27.02 17.63 9.71
CA TYR A 257 26.87 19.08 9.76
C TYR A 257 26.19 19.51 11.06
N SER A 258 26.37 20.77 11.43
CA SER A 258 25.75 21.38 12.62
C SER A 258 25.07 22.70 12.27
N GLY A 259 24.09 23.11 13.06
CA GLY A 259 23.29 24.30 12.84
C GLY A 259 21.93 24.00 12.19
N ASP A 260 21.25 25.04 11.71
CA ASP A 260 19.94 24.92 11.10
C ASP A 260 20.04 24.21 9.74
N SER A 261 19.29 23.12 9.58
CA SER A 261 19.25 22.40 8.30
C SER A 261 18.50 23.22 7.25
N PRO A 262 18.90 23.12 5.96
CA PRO A 262 18.11 23.69 4.86
C PRO A 262 16.66 23.21 4.89
N GLU A 263 15.73 24.04 4.42
CA GLU A 263 14.37 23.60 4.21
C GLU A 263 14.34 22.53 3.10
N ILE A 264 13.68 21.41 3.34
CA ILE A 264 13.61 20.30 2.38
C ILE A 264 12.20 20.20 1.81
N TYR A 265 12.10 20.27 0.49
CA TYR A 265 10.90 20.09 -0.30
C TYR A 265 11.05 18.85 -1.17
N THR A 266 10.09 17.92 -1.11
CA THR A 266 10.24 16.65 -1.82
C THR A 266 8.94 16.10 -2.36
N VAL A 267 9.01 15.46 -3.53
CA VAL A 267 7.95 14.54 -3.96
C VAL A 267 7.94 13.33 -3.04
N SER A 268 6.77 12.99 -2.52
CA SER A 268 6.62 11.98 -1.46
C SER A 268 5.42 11.07 -1.73
N PRO A 269 5.50 9.78 -1.41
CA PRO A 269 4.29 8.97 -1.30
C PRO A 269 3.41 9.50 -0.18
N MET A 270 2.09 9.33 -0.34
CA MET A 270 1.12 9.70 0.70
C MET A 270 1.35 8.91 1.99
N PHE A 271 0.89 9.47 3.10
CA PHE A 271 0.94 8.82 4.42
C PHE A 271 2.36 8.47 4.90
N THR A 272 3.36 9.26 4.50
CA THR A 272 4.67 9.23 5.15
C THR A 272 4.55 9.90 6.51
N MET A 273 5.27 9.34 7.50
CA MET A 273 5.21 9.88 8.86
C MET A 273 5.64 11.35 8.89
N PRO A 274 4.96 12.19 9.66
CA PRO A 274 5.27 13.62 9.75
C PRO A 274 6.55 13.94 10.55
N GLU A 275 7.32 12.94 10.95
CA GLU A 275 8.52 13.08 11.80
C GLU A 275 9.62 13.95 11.17
N ASN A 276 9.63 14.04 9.85
CA ASN A 276 10.58 14.89 9.12
C ASN A 276 9.92 16.24 8.80
N ASP A 277 10.65 17.32 9.04
CA ASP A 277 10.24 18.71 8.73
C ASP A 277 10.16 18.99 7.21
N PHE A 278 9.94 17.97 6.40
CA PHE A 278 9.86 18.10 4.95
C PHE A 278 8.54 18.74 4.51
N GLN A 279 8.61 19.62 3.55
CA GLN A 279 7.47 20.06 2.77
C GLN A 279 7.21 19.01 1.68
N LYS A 280 6.11 18.29 1.78
CA LYS A 280 5.83 17.11 0.95
C LYS A 280 4.81 17.44 -0.12
N TYR A 281 5.20 17.15 -1.36
CA TYR A 281 4.30 17.10 -2.50
C TYR A 281 3.86 15.65 -2.68
N GLU A 282 2.62 15.34 -2.37
CA GLU A 282 2.17 13.96 -2.21
C GLU A 282 1.64 13.36 -3.53
N LEU A 283 2.01 12.09 -3.78
CA LEU A 283 1.52 11.24 -4.87
C LEU A 283 0.95 9.94 -4.30
N ASN A 284 -0.19 9.49 -4.82
CA ASN A 284 -0.90 8.32 -4.29
C ASN A 284 -0.46 7.00 -4.96
N TYR A 285 0.65 6.44 -4.52
CA TYR A 285 1.19 5.17 -5.05
C TYR A 285 0.29 3.95 -4.77
N ARG A 286 -0.59 4.00 -3.78
CA ARG A 286 -1.61 2.95 -3.57
C ARG A 286 -2.64 2.97 -4.69
N GLN A 287 -3.09 4.15 -5.07
CA GLN A 287 -3.99 4.31 -6.22
C GLN A 287 -3.31 3.84 -7.51
N LEU A 288 -2.03 4.20 -7.70
CA LEU A 288 -1.26 3.77 -8.86
C LEU A 288 -1.16 2.25 -8.97
N GLY A 289 -0.86 1.56 -7.86
CA GLY A 289 -0.78 0.10 -7.83
C GLY A 289 -2.12 -0.57 -8.18
N LYS A 290 -3.22 -0.06 -7.64
CA LYS A 290 -4.57 -0.54 -7.96
C LYS A 290 -4.89 -0.37 -9.45
N VAL A 291 -4.67 0.84 -9.99
CA VAL A 291 -4.96 1.17 -11.41
C VAL A 291 -4.10 0.34 -12.35
N ALA A 292 -2.82 0.15 -12.05
CA ALA A 292 -1.93 -0.69 -12.86
C ALA A 292 -2.40 -2.15 -12.90
N ALA A 293 -2.86 -2.70 -11.76
CA ALA A 293 -3.42 -4.05 -11.72
C ALA A 293 -4.72 -4.16 -12.51
N GLU A 294 -5.59 -3.18 -12.39
CA GLU A 294 -6.85 -3.10 -13.12
C GLU A 294 -6.63 -3.07 -14.64
N CYS A 295 -5.74 -2.18 -15.12
CA CYS A 295 -5.39 -2.08 -16.54
C CYS A 295 -4.82 -3.40 -17.07
N LEU A 296 -3.89 -4.03 -16.35
CA LEU A 296 -3.29 -5.29 -16.77
C LEU A 296 -4.32 -6.42 -16.87
N ILE A 297 -5.21 -6.55 -15.88
CA ILE A 297 -6.24 -7.59 -15.86
C ILE A 297 -7.27 -7.36 -16.97
N GLN A 298 -7.61 -6.11 -17.27
CA GLN A 298 -8.51 -5.77 -18.37
C GLN A 298 -7.88 -6.12 -19.71
N ASP A 299 -6.60 -5.80 -19.92
CA ASP A 299 -5.86 -6.13 -21.15
C ASP A 299 -5.82 -7.65 -21.40
N ILE A 300 -5.43 -8.43 -20.38
CA ILE A 300 -5.45 -9.90 -20.46
C ILE A 300 -6.86 -10.45 -20.74
N SER A 301 -7.91 -9.79 -20.26
CA SER A 301 -9.30 -10.23 -20.40
C SER A 301 -9.85 -9.96 -21.80
N LYS A 302 -9.43 -8.88 -22.47
CA LYS A 302 -9.78 -8.56 -23.86
C LYS A 302 -9.26 -9.65 -24.83
N GLU A 303 -8.00 -10.07 -24.67
CA GLU A 303 -7.46 -11.16 -25.50
C GLU A 303 -8.25 -12.47 -25.36
N LYS A 304 -8.69 -12.81 -24.14
CA LYS A 304 -9.49 -14.03 -23.89
C LYS A 304 -10.87 -14.03 -24.58
N LYS A 305 -11.43 -12.84 -24.85
CA LYS A 305 -12.72 -12.67 -25.54
C LYS A 305 -12.58 -12.63 -27.06
N GLY A 306 -11.37 -12.62 -27.61
CA GLY A 306 -11.11 -12.55 -29.06
C GLY A 306 -11.34 -11.14 -29.64
N GLU A 307 -11.48 -10.13 -28.79
CA GLU A 307 -11.54 -8.73 -29.20
C GLU A 307 -10.11 -8.26 -29.50
N LYS A 308 -9.73 -8.24 -30.79
CA LYS A 308 -8.47 -7.61 -31.22
C LYS A 308 -8.55 -6.12 -30.89
N SER A 309 -7.52 -5.59 -30.27
CA SER A 309 -7.32 -4.16 -30.06
C SER A 309 -7.17 -3.43 -31.41
N GLY A 310 -8.29 -3.01 -31.98
CA GLY A 310 -8.34 -2.03 -33.07
C GLY A 310 -8.92 -0.74 -32.49
N PRO A 311 -8.71 0.44 -33.13
CA PRO A 311 -9.20 1.70 -32.62
C PRO A 311 -10.74 1.68 -32.59
N GLU A 312 -11.33 1.67 -31.40
CA GLU A 312 -12.76 1.88 -31.24
C GLU A 312 -13.09 3.36 -31.45
N GLU A 313 -14.02 3.61 -32.39
CA GLU A 313 -14.68 4.90 -32.54
C GLU A 313 -15.39 5.25 -31.23
N SER A 314 -15.11 6.44 -30.75
CA SER A 314 -15.51 6.99 -29.47
C SER A 314 -16.99 7.18 -29.30
N GLU A 315 -17.61 6.56 -28.32
CA GLU A 315 -18.78 7.11 -27.63
C GLU A 315 -18.31 8.17 -26.60
N GLU A 316 -19.05 9.26 -26.49
CA GLU A 316 -18.70 10.54 -25.87
C GLU A 316 -18.13 10.44 -24.43
N PRO A 317 -17.09 11.22 -24.10
CA PRO A 317 -16.47 11.20 -22.78
C PRO A 317 -17.10 12.25 -21.86
N ASN A 318 -17.51 11.80 -20.70
CA ASN A 318 -17.77 12.68 -19.57
C ASN A 318 -16.42 13.20 -19.01
N GLN A 319 -16.25 14.50 -19.16
CA GLN A 319 -15.27 15.41 -18.52
C GLN A 319 -13.84 14.88 -18.28
N ARG A 320 -12.98 15.06 -19.27
CA ARG A 320 -11.52 15.09 -19.12
C ARG A 320 -11.05 16.54 -19.07
N THR A 321 -10.49 16.95 -17.95
CA THR A 321 -9.69 18.18 -17.85
C THR A 321 -8.21 17.81 -17.92
N GLY A 322 -7.55 18.18 -19.02
CA GLY A 322 -6.09 18.04 -19.19
C GLY A 322 -5.71 18.01 -20.66
N GLN A 323 -5.03 19.06 -21.16
CA GLN A 323 -4.51 19.11 -22.51
C GLN A 323 -3.47 18.01 -22.72
N ASP A 324 -3.78 17.03 -23.57
CA ASP A 324 -2.84 16.02 -24.02
C ASP A 324 -2.35 16.34 -25.44
N ASN A 325 -1.04 16.64 -25.55
CA ASN A 325 -0.31 16.68 -26.82
C ASN A 325 0.36 15.31 -27.05
N GLY A 326 -0.41 14.25 -27.19
CA GLY A 326 0.12 12.91 -27.42
C GLY A 326 -0.63 12.20 -28.54
N GLN A 327 0.11 11.64 -29.48
CA GLN A 327 -0.38 10.78 -30.57
C GLN A 327 -1.35 9.73 -30.05
N ASP A 328 -2.47 9.59 -30.75
CA ASP A 328 -3.52 8.59 -30.49
C ASP A 328 -2.95 7.18 -30.69
N SER A 329 -2.45 6.56 -29.62
CA SER A 329 -1.71 5.30 -29.65
C SER A 329 -2.59 4.07 -29.38
N GLY A 330 -3.92 4.23 -29.25
CA GLY A 330 -4.85 3.10 -29.02
C GLY A 330 -4.69 2.38 -27.68
N HIS A 331 -3.67 2.70 -26.88
CA HIS A 331 -3.44 2.12 -25.55
C HIS A 331 -3.88 3.08 -24.42
N PRO A 332 -4.42 2.57 -23.30
CA PRO A 332 -4.82 3.41 -22.19
C PRO A 332 -3.60 4.10 -21.56
N CYS A 333 -3.62 5.42 -21.56
CA CYS A 333 -2.67 6.27 -20.84
C CYS A 333 -3.44 6.94 -19.68
N LEU A 334 -3.19 6.52 -18.46
CA LEU A 334 -3.89 6.98 -17.26
C LEU A 334 -2.96 7.84 -16.41
N LEU A 335 -3.16 9.16 -16.45
CA LEU A 335 -2.53 10.07 -15.49
C LEU A 335 -3.43 10.20 -14.26
N LEU A 336 -2.88 9.84 -13.12
CA LEU A 336 -3.53 10.03 -11.84
C LEU A 336 -3.37 11.48 -11.38
N GLU A 337 -4.39 12.00 -10.73
CA GLU A 337 -4.32 13.34 -10.15
C GLU A 337 -3.26 13.38 -9.04
N ASN A 338 -2.39 14.39 -9.12
CA ASN A 338 -1.42 14.66 -8.06
C ASN A 338 -2.15 15.19 -6.82
N SER A 339 -1.84 14.63 -5.65
CA SER A 339 -2.43 15.10 -4.39
C SER A 339 -1.87 16.46 -3.95
N GLY A 340 -0.70 16.83 -4.46
CA GLY A 340 -0.09 18.14 -4.22
C GLY A 340 0.45 18.34 -2.81
N PHE A 341 0.66 19.60 -2.42
CA PHE A 341 1.03 19.95 -1.05
C PHE A 341 -0.17 19.77 -0.13
N ARG A 342 -0.02 18.90 0.87
CA ARG A 342 -1.03 18.68 1.86
C ARG A 342 -0.52 19.11 3.23
N ASP A 343 -1.11 20.15 3.79
CA ASP A 343 -0.92 20.47 5.20
C ASP A 343 -1.96 19.72 6.04
N TRP A 344 -1.56 18.57 6.58
CA TRP A 344 -2.38 17.76 7.47
C TRP A 344 -2.85 18.50 8.73
N PHE A 345 -2.28 19.66 8.96
CA PHE A 345 -2.49 20.46 10.16
C PHE A 345 -2.90 21.91 9.84
N ALA A 346 -3.41 22.16 8.62
CA ALA A 346 -3.84 23.49 8.19
C ALA A 346 -4.93 24.04 9.11
N ASP A 347 -5.84 23.17 9.55
CA ASP A 347 -7.02 23.54 10.33
C ASP A 347 -6.77 23.57 11.85
N ILE A 348 -5.53 23.36 12.30
CA ILE A 348 -5.22 23.47 13.72
C ILE A 348 -5.39 24.92 14.18
N LEU A 349 -6.36 25.13 15.07
CA LEU A 349 -6.52 26.39 15.77
C LEU A 349 -5.33 26.62 16.70
N ILE A 350 -4.71 27.80 16.59
CA ILE A 350 -3.63 28.20 17.51
C ILE A 350 -4.25 28.75 18.79
N PRO A 351 -4.13 28.05 19.94
CA PRO A 351 -4.71 28.51 21.19
C PRO A 351 -4.02 29.79 21.68
N SER A 352 -4.77 30.67 22.29
CA SER A 352 -4.24 31.84 22.99
C SER A 352 -3.43 31.46 24.24
N SER A 353 -3.88 30.42 24.96
CA SER A 353 -3.17 29.84 26.11
C SER A 353 -2.05 28.90 25.68
N LYS A 354 -0.89 29.04 26.33
CA LYS A 354 0.26 28.12 26.15
C LYS A 354 0.43 27.19 27.35
N LYS A 355 -0.59 27.01 28.17
CA LYS A 355 -0.58 26.06 29.28
C LYS A 355 -0.32 24.65 28.74
N PRO A 356 0.61 23.87 29.32
CA PRO A 356 0.84 22.49 28.94
C PRO A 356 -0.44 21.64 29.04
N LEU A 357 -0.62 20.73 28.07
CA LEU A 357 -1.66 19.70 28.11
C LEU A 357 -1.06 18.39 28.60
N ASN A 358 -1.66 17.78 29.59
CA ASN A 358 -1.27 16.49 30.15
C ASN A 358 -2.24 15.42 29.67
N VAL A 359 -1.72 14.43 28.96
CA VAL A 359 -2.50 13.35 28.33
C VAL A 359 -2.13 12.03 28.99
N LEU A 360 -3.12 11.28 29.46
CA LEU A 360 -2.96 9.91 29.93
C LEU A 360 -3.48 8.94 28.86
N THR A 361 -2.67 7.96 28.49
CA THR A 361 -3.00 6.99 27.44
C THR A 361 -2.55 5.58 27.81
N LEU A 362 -3.28 4.59 27.27
CA LEU A 362 -2.94 3.18 27.36
C LEU A 362 -1.71 2.87 26.52
N ASP A 363 -0.82 1.99 27.01
CA ASP A 363 0.33 1.45 26.25
C ASP A 363 -0.17 0.69 25.01
N SER A 364 0.14 1.24 23.86
CA SER A 364 -0.33 0.75 22.56
C SER A 364 0.43 1.44 21.43
N PRO A 365 0.50 0.85 20.23
CA PRO A 365 1.12 1.51 19.07
C PRO A 365 0.56 2.92 18.81
N SER A 366 -0.73 3.15 19.05
CA SER A 366 -1.35 4.47 18.89
C SER A 366 -0.90 5.49 19.94
N ALA A 367 -0.46 5.07 21.13
CA ALA A 367 0.11 5.99 22.12
C ALA A 367 1.46 6.57 21.63
N TYR A 368 2.28 5.75 21.02
CA TYR A 368 3.57 6.20 20.43
C TYR A 368 3.34 7.12 19.23
N THR A 369 2.35 6.82 18.39
CA THR A 369 1.93 7.72 17.30
C THR A 369 1.44 9.06 17.84
N MET A 370 0.62 9.06 18.90
CA MET A 370 0.15 10.27 19.58
C MET A 370 1.32 11.11 20.13
N ARG A 371 2.35 10.47 20.70
CA ARG A 371 3.57 11.14 21.15
C ARG A 371 4.31 11.84 20.01
N ASN A 372 4.37 11.24 18.84
CA ASN A 372 4.99 11.88 17.68
C ASN A 372 4.14 13.04 17.15
N LEU A 373 2.82 12.88 17.05
CA LEU A 373 1.91 13.93 16.63
C LEU A 373 1.91 15.12 17.62
N SER A 374 2.05 14.84 18.91
CA SER A 374 2.11 15.89 19.94
C SER A 374 3.30 16.83 19.78
N ARG A 375 4.45 16.33 19.30
CA ARG A 375 5.62 17.16 18.98
C ARG A 375 5.31 18.15 17.86
N ILE A 376 4.58 17.70 16.83
CA ILE A 376 4.19 18.56 15.71
C ILE A 376 3.18 19.60 16.18
N TYR A 377 2.19 19.18 16.97
CA TYR A 377 1.22 20.09 17.59
C TYR A 377 1.93 21.17 18.42
N THR A 378 2.86 20.77 19.29
CA THR A 378 3.66 21.71 20.09
C THR A 378 4.44 22.68 19.20
N LYS A 379 5.08 22.20 18.13
CA LYS A 379 5.83 23.05 17.19
C LYS A 379 4.92 24.09 16.50
N LYS A 380 3.73 23.68 16.06
CA LYS A 380 2.76 24.56 15.38
C LYS A 380 2.05 25.53 16.31
N THR A 381 1.66 25.09 17.48
CA THR A 381 0.81 25.87 18.39
C THR A 381 1.59 26.57 19.50
N GLY A 382 2.80 26.10 19.81
CA GLY A 382 3.57 26.53 20.98
C GLY A 382 3.02 26.00 22.32
N VAL A 383 2.07 25.06 22.30
CA VAL A 383 1.50 24.41 23.49
C VAL A 383 2.23 23.10 23.76
N PRO A 384 2.94 22.95 24.90
CA PRO A 384 3.57 21.69 25.26
C PRO A 384 2.52 20.60 25.50
N VAL A 385 2.78 19.36 25.05
CA VAL A 385 1.92 18.21 25.30
C VAL A 385 2.73 17.11 25.96
N ASN A 386 2.36 16.78 27.20
CA ASN A 386 2.99 15.74 28.00
C ASN A 386 2.18 14.44 27.89
N ILE A 387 2.76 13.39 27.33
CA ILE A 387 2.09 12.09 27.17
C ILE A 387 2.60 11.13 28.24
N THR A 388 1.71 10.72 29.15
CA THR A 388 1.93 9.65 30.13
C THR A 388 1.31 8.36 29.62
N ILE A 389 2.07 7.28 29.60
CA ILE A 389 1.67 5.97 29.08
C ILE A 389 1.64 4.98 30.25
N TYR A 390 0.48 4.36 30.48
CA TYR A 390 0.28 3.34 31.50
C TYR A 390 -0.11 2.00 30.86
N SER A 391 0.21 0.90 31.55
CA SER A 391 -0.33 -0.43 31.22
C SER A 391 -1.86 -0.47 31.41
N TYR A 392 -2.49 -1.56 30.95
CA TYR A 392 -3.95 -1.73 31.05
C TYR A 392 -4.42 -1.72 32.52
N GLU A 393 -3.67 -2.38 33.39
CA GLU A 393 -3.97 -2.45 34.83
C GLU A 393 -3.76 -1.10 35.52
N GLU A 394 -2.63 -0.45 35.28
CA GLU A 394 -2.29 0.85 35.87
C GLU A 394 -3.29 1.94 35.49
N ILE A 395 -3.69 2.00 34.21
CA ILE A 395 -4.64 3.03 33.76
C ILE A 395 -6.04 2.80 34.33
N TYR A 396 -6.47 1.54 34.46
CA TYR A 396 -7.75 1.21 35.08
C TYR A 396 -7.79 1.62 36.57
N GLU A 397 -6.72 1.32 37.31
CA GLU A 397 -6.58 1.76 38.72
C GLU A 397 -6.53 3.28 38.83
N ALA A 398 -5.78 3.94 37.94
CA ALA A 398 -5.72 5.40 37.92
C ALA A 398 -7.13 6.01 37.74
N PHE A 399 -7.95 5.48 36.86
CA PHE A 399 -9.33 5.97 36.63
C PHE A 399 -10.25 5.74 37.83
N ASN A 400 -10.09 4.63 38.54
CA ASN A 400 -10.90 4.37 39.76
C ASN A 400 -10.57 5.33 40.90
N HIS A 401 -9.36 5.86 40.94
CA HIS A 401 -8.92 6.80 41.98
C HIS A 401 -8.89 8.25 41.49
N MET A 402 -9.26 8.52 40.25
CA MET A 402 -9.23 9.84 39.65
C MET A 402 -10.41 10.68 40.13
N HIS A 403 -10.14 11.94 40.40
CA HIS A 403 -11.11 12.96 40.74
C HIS A 403 -11.09 14.09 39.71
N HIS A 404 -12.07 15.01 39.76
CA HIS A 404 -12.19 16.13 38.82
C HIS A 404 -11.03 17.14 38.87
N ASP A 405 -10.20 17.09 39.87
CA ASP A 405 -8.99 17.90 40.06
C ASP A 405 -7.71 17.20 39.60
N SER A 406 -7.86 16.15 38.79
CA SER A 406 -6.74 15.42 38.20
C SER A 406 -5.78 16.33 37.45
N VAL A 407 -4.50 15.94 37.43
CA VAL A 407 -3.46 16.64 36.67
C VAL A 407 -3.57 16.40 35.17
N PHE A 408 -4.42 15.47 34.71
CA PHE A 408 -4.61 15.11 33.30
C PHE A 408 -5.77 15.92 32.71
N ASP A 409 -5.48 16.54 31.55
CA ASP A 409 -6.46 17.34 30.79
C ASP A 409 -7.17 16.44 29.73
N VAL A 410 -6.51 15.39 29.22
CA VAL A 410 -7.05 14.48 28.21
C VAL A 410 -6.79 13.02 28.60
N LEU A 411 -7.83 12.20 28.52
CA LEU A 411 -7.76 10.78 28.83
C LEU A 411 -8.05 9.96 27.56
N ARG A 412 -7.20 8.98 27.25
CA ARG A 412 -7.52 7.96 26.26
C ARG A 412 -7.87 6.66 26.99
N LEU A 413 -9.09 6.21 26.85
CA LEU A 413 -9.62 5.04 27.55
C LEU A 413 -10.14 3.97 26.58
N ASP A 414 -10.30 2.74 27.07
CA ASP A 414 -10.95 1.68 26.33
C ASP A 414 -12.46 1.97 26.17
N VAL A 415 -13.02 1.63 25.02
CA VAL A 415 -14.45 1.88 24.74
C VAL A 415 -15.37 1.21 25.74
N THR A 416 -14.99 0.05 26.28
CA THR A 416 -15.78 -0.67 27.29
C THR A 416 -15.89 0.09 28.62
N TRP A 417 -14.97 0.97 28.90
CA TRP A 417 -14.92 1.77 30.13
C TRP A 417 -15.66 3.10 30.00
N LEU A 418 -15.93 3.56 28.78
CA LEU A 418 -16.54 4.87 28.56
C LEU A 418 -17.83 5.05 29.38
N SER A 419 -18.74 4.08 29.34
CA SER A 419 -20.02 4.14 30.08
C SER A 419 -19.86 4.14 31.61
N TRP A 420 -18.74 3.61 32.13
CA TRP A 420 -18.49 3.52 33.58
C TRP A 420 -17.86 4.80 34.14
N PHE A 421 -17.05 5.49 33.34
CA PHE A 421 -16.27 6.62 33.79
C PHE A 421 -16.80 7.97 33.28
N ALA A 422 -17.67 7.99 32.25
CA ALA A 422 -18.16 9.22 31.65
C ALA A 422 -18.64 10.26 32.70
N ASP A 423 -19.63 9.89 33.51
CA ASP A 423 -20.21 10.80 34.49
C ASP A 423 -19.33 11.03 35.74
N LYS A 424 -18.25 10.27 35.91
CA LYS A 424 -17.41 10.30 37.10
C LYS A 424 -16.20 11.20 36.97
N ILE A 425 -15.52 11.11 35.82
CA ILE A 425 -14.21 11.75 35.60
C ILE A 425 -14.13 12.53 34.29
N LEU A 426 -15.10 12.36 33.37
CA LEU A 426 -15.08 13.06 32.09
C LEU A 426 -16.07 14.23 32.10
N GLN A 427 -15.69 15.29 31.39
CA GLN A 427 -16.58 16.39 31.08
C GLN A 427 -17.23 16.15 29.71
N PRO A 428 -18.56 16.35 29.55
CA PRO A 428 -19.20 16.28 28.26
C PRO A 428 -18.59 17.27 27.27
N LEU A 429 -18.18 16.76 26.08
CA LEU A 429 -17.53 17.59 25.07
C LEU A 429 -18.46 18.64 24.46
N ASP A 430 -19.76 18.36 24.40
CA ASP A 430 -20.80 19.32 23.98
C ASP A 430 -20.97 20.54 24.91
N GLN A 431 -20.45 20.47 26.14
CA GLN A 431 -20.34 21.61 27.02
C GLN A 431 -19.08 22.45 26.80
N ILE A 432 -18.02 21.80 26.30
CA ILE A 432 -16.74 22.45 25.98
C ILE A 432 -16.84 23.14 24.62
N ASP A 433 -17.37 22.43 23.63
CA ASP A 433 -17.57 22.92 22.26
C ASP A 433 -18.96 22.53 21.76
N PRO A 434 -19.90 23.48 21.63
CA PRO A 434 -21.22 23.21 21.07
C PRO A 434 -21.19 22.71 19.62
N GLY A 435 -20.09 22.96 18.89
CA GLY A 435 -19.87 22.49 17.51
C GLY A 435 -19.37 21.06 17.39
N ILE A 436 -19.11 20.37 18.51
CA ILE A 436 -18.52 19.03 18.51
C ILE A 436 -19.32 17.98 17.70
N SER A 437 -20.64 18.18 17.60
CA SER A 437 -21.51 17.29 16.83
C SER A 437 -21.13 17.24 15.35
N SER A 438 -20.70 18.34 14.74
CA SER A 438 -20.25 18.36 13.34
C SER A 438 -18.94 17.61 13.13
N CYS A 439 -18.10 17.52 14.17
CA CYS A 439 -16.90 16.70 14.14
C CYS A 439 -17.25 15.20 14.10
N LEU A 440 -18.33 14.78 14.74
CA LEU A 440 -18.76 13.38 14.73
C LEU A 440 -19.15 12.89 13.33
N ASP A 441 -19.71 13.76 12.49
CA ASP A 441 -20.10 13.43 11.12
C ASP A 441 -18.91 13.03 10.23
N THR A 442 -17.67 13.30 10.67
CA THR A 442 -16.44 12.90 9.96
C THR A 442 -15.99 11.47 10.25
N PHE A 443 -16.59 10.79 11.22
CA PHE A 443 -16.26 9.41 11.59
C PHE A 443 -17.16 8.41 10.87
N LEU A 444 -16.71 7.15 10.82
CA LEU A 444 -17.48 6.07 10.20
C LEU A 444 -18.81 5.83 10.92
N ASP A 445 -19.86 5.66 10.13
CA ASP A 445 -21.18 5.29 10.62
C ASP A 445 -21.12 4.05 11.53
N GLY A 446 -21.90 4.10 12.63
CA GLY A 446 -21.96 3.01 13.61
C GLY A 446 -20.87 3.05 14.68
N THR A 447 -19.77 3.79 14.51
CA THR A 447 -18.75 3.92 15.57
C THR A 447 -19.14 4.94 16.64
N ILE A 448 -19.83 6.01 16.26
CA ILE A 448 -20.12 7.16 17.12
C ILE A 448 -20.90 6.75 18.36
N ASN A 449 -21.96 5.97 18.21
CA ASN A 449 -22.83 5.58 19.34
C ASN A 449 -22.07 4.79 20.43
N GLN A 450 -21.10 3.96 20.03
CA GLN A 450 -20.34 3.15 20.98
C GLN A 450 -19.15 3.88 21.57
N TYR A 451 -18.47 4.72 20.77
CA TYR A 451 -17.19 5.34 21.14
C TYR A 451 -17.33 6.76 21.67
N SER A 452 -18.49 7.41 21.51
CA SER A 452 -18.63 8.83 21.79
C SER A 452 -19.79 9.18 22.73
N ILE A 453 -20.92 8.46 22.61
CA ILE A 453 -22.19 8.88 23.24
C ILE A 453 -22.51 8.03 24.48
N VAL A 454 -22.70 8.69 25.60
CA VAL A 454 -23.23 8.09 26.84
C VAL A 454 -24.46 8.89 27.29
N ARG A 455 -25.59 8.21 27.44
CA ARG A 455 -26.88 8.83 27.88
C ARG A 455 -27.27 10.06 27.04
N GLY A 456 -27.02 10.00 25.73
CA GLY A 456 -27.38 11.05 24.79
C GLY A 456 -26.45 12.24 24.75
N ARG A 457 -25.30 12.21 25.45
CA ARG A 457 -24.29 13.27 25.46
C ARG A 457 -22.96 12.79 24.92
N VAL A 458 -22.21 13.69 24.30
CA VAL A 458 -20.89 13.39 23.72
C VAL A 458 -19.81 13.53 24.79
N TYR A 459 -19.16 12.42 25.15
CA TYR A 459 -18.08 12.40 26.15
C TYR A 459 -16.69 12.13 25.56
N ALA A 460 -16.63 11.52 24.39
CA ALA A 460 -15.38 11.13 23.77
C ALA A 460 -15.42 11.24 22.24
N LEU A 461 -14.23 11.22 21.62
CA LEU A 461 -14.06 11.06 20.18
C LEU A 461 -13.35 9.73 19.88
N PRO A 462 -13.72 8.99 18.81
CA PRO A 462 -13.04 7.77 18.43
C PRO A 462 -11.58 8.10 18.06
N SER A 463 -10.62 7.47 18.75
CA SER A 463 -9.20 7.62 18.43
C SER A 463 -8.70 6.51 17.50
N THR A 464 -8.93 5.27 17.91
CA THR A 464 -8.56 4.06 17.16
C THR A 464 -9.68 3.04 17.27
N PRO A 465 -10.75 3.20 16.48
CA PRO A 465 -11.84 2.22 16.46
C PRO A 465 -11.30 0.85 16.07
N SER A 466 -11.74 -0.18 16.78
CA SER A 466 -11.38 -1.56 16.49
C SER A 466 -12.63 -2.39 16.21
N VAL A 467 -12.47 -3.42 15.41
CA VAL A 467 -13.51 -4.39 15.11
C VAL A 467 -13.00 -5.79 15.39
N GLN A 468 -13.88 -6.66 15.83
CA GLN A 468 -13.57 -8.08 15.92
C GLN A 468 -13.69 -8.70 14.54
N LEU A 469 -12.62 -9.32 14.06
CA LEU A 469 -12.57 -10.00 12.78
C LEU A 469 -12.36 -11.49 12.99
N LEU A 470 -13.10 -12.29 12.24
CA LEU A 470 -12.87 -13.73 12.17
C LEU A 470 -11.88 -14.01 11.03
N TYR A 471 -10.70 -14.50 11.38
CA TYR A 471 -9.74 -15.03 10.41
C TYR A 471 -10.00 -16.53 10.20
N TYR A 472 -10.01 -16.96 8.94
CA TYR A 472 -10.20 -18.36 8.59
C TYR A 472 -9.23 -18.79 7.48
N ARG A 473 -8.94 -20.08 7.44
CA ARG A 473 -8.10 -20.71 6.40
C ARG A 473 -8.91 -20.82 5.11
N LYS A 474 -8.73 -19.84 4.20
CA LYS A 474 -9.43 -19.80 2.91
C LYS A 474 -9.23 -21.07 2.09
N ASP A 475 -8.00 -21.61 2.09
CA ASP A 475 -7.65 -22.85 1.42
C ASP A 475 -8.43 -24.07 1.90
N LEU A 476 -8.79 -24.14 3.20
CA LEU A 476 -9.64 -25.20 3.74
C LEU A 476 -11.11 -25.00 3.36
N PHE A 477 -11.62 -23.78 3.46
CA PHE A 477 -13.01 -23.47 3.13
C PHE A 477 -13.31 -23.57 1.63
N GLU A 478 -12.36 -23.26 0.76
CA GLU A 478 -12.48 -23.36 -0.68
C GLU A 478 -12.12 -24.75 -1.22
N SER A 479 -11.56 -25.62 -0.39
CA SER A 479 -11.23 -26.99 -0.78
C SER A 479 -12.48 -27.76 -1.21
N PRO A 480 -12.55 -28.23 -2.45
CA PRO A 480 -13.68 -29.04 -2.93
C PRO A 480 -13.89 -30.30 -2.10
N ILE A 481 -12.82 -30.81 -1.49
CA ILE A 481 -12.83 -32.01 -0.64
C ILE A 481 -13.57 -31.69 0.65
N TYR A 482 -13.15 -30.65 1.38
CA TYR A 482 -13.79 -30.27 2.65
C TYR A 482 -15.22 -29.76 2.47
N ARG A 483 -15.51 -29.02 1.39
CA ARG A 483 -16.88 -28.62 1.03
C ARG A 483 -17.80 -29.83 0.86
N ARG A 484 -17.30 -30.84 0.16
CA ARG A 484 -18.09 -32.05 -0.04
C ARG A 484 -18.27 -32.83 1.25
N MET A 485 -17.21 -33.06 2.03
CA MET A 485 -17.28 -33.75 3.32
C MET A 485 -18.24 -33.04 4.29
N TYR A 486 -18.18 -31.73 4.35
CA TYR A 486 -19.06 -30.93 5.18
C TYR A 486 -20.52 -31.05 4.72
N HIS A 487 -20.77 -30.95 3.41
CA HIS A 487 -22.11 -31.13 2.85
C HIS A 487 -22.68 -32.55 3.09
N GLU A 488 -21.85 -33.56 2.97
CA GLU A 488 -22.29 -34.95 3.27
C GLU A 488 -22.66 -35.13 4.75
N THR A 489 -21.90 -34.48 5.66
CA THR A 489 -22.10 -34.56 7.11
C THR A 489 -23.29 -33.72 7.59
N TYR A 490 -23.39 -32.48 7.14
CA TYR A 490 -24.36 -31.51 7.70
C TYR A 490 -25.46 -31.10 6.72
N ARG A 491 -25.39 -31.50 5.44
CA ARG A 491 -26.33 -31.12 4.37
C ARG A 491 -26.35 -29.59 4.14
N GLN A 492 -25.25 -28.91 4.45
CA GLN A 492 -25.07 -27.48 4.33
C GLN A 492 -23.78 -27.17 3.56
N GLU A 493 -23.67 -25.95 3.01
CA GLU A 493 -22.46 -25.47 2.34
C GLU A 493 -21.42 -25.05 3.38
N LEU A 494 -20.15 -25.45 3.16
CA LEU A 494 -19.02 -24.95 3.95
C LEU A 494 -18.68 -23.55 3.49
N ARG A 495 -19.01 -22.55 4.30
CA ARG A 495 -18.74 -21.13 4.12
C ARG A 495 -18.31 -20.48 5.45
N PRO A 496 -17.72 -19.28 5.44
CA PRO A 496 -17.48 -18.57 6.69
C PRO A 496 -18.77 -18.44 7.52
N PRO A 497 -18.70 -18.68 8.84
CA PRO A 497 -19.89 -18.70 9.69
C PRO A 497 -20.51 -17.30 9.80
N GLN A 498 -21.83 -17.23 9.81
CA GLN A 498 -22.59 -16.00 10.00
C GLN A 498 -23.05 -15.81 11.45
N ASP A 499 -23.06 -16.87 12.22
CA ASP A 499 -23.41 -16.86 13.64
C ASP A 499 -22.55 -17.85 14.45
N PHE A 500 -22.64 -17.78 15.78
CA PHE A 500 -21.91 -18.67 16.69
C PHE A 500 -22.34 -20.14 16.60
N LYS A 501 -23.55 -20.45 16.14
CA LYS A 501 -24.00 -21.81 15.93
C LYS A 501 -23.29 -22.44 14.74
N GLU A 502 -23.24 -21.73 13.62
CA GLU A 502 -22.44 -22.12 12.44
C GLU A 502 -20.96 -22.22 12.78
N PHE A 503 -20.42 -21.24 13.52
CA PHE A 503 -19.04 -21.27 13.99
C PHE A 503 -18.72 -22.55 14.76
N ASN A 504 -19.53 -22.89 15.76
CA ASN A 504 -19.34 -24.09 16.56
C ASN A 504 -19.48 -25.39 15.74
N GLN A 505 -20.36 -25.41 14.75
CA GLN A 505 -20.54 -26.57 13.87
C GLN A 505 -19.31 -26.75 12.97
N ILE A 506 -18.78 -25.70 12.40
CA ILE A 506 -17.58 -25.70 11.56
C ILE A 506 -16.34 -26.06 12.40
N ALA A 507 -16.22 -25.50 13.60
CA ALA A 507 -15.12 -25.83 14.52
C ALA A 507 -15.11 -27.34 14.84
N ARG A 508 -16.28 -27.94 15.13
CA ARG A 508 -16.40 -29.38 15.35
C ARG A 508 -16.03 -30.19 14.12
N PHE A 509 -16.41 -29.75 12.93
CA PHE A 509 -16.06 -30.43 11.69
C PHE A 509 -14.54 -30.52 11.49
N PHE A 510 -13.80 -29.44 11.77
CA PHE A 510 -12.35 -29.40 11.63
C PHE A 510 -11.58 -29.97 12.83
N THR A 511 -12.24 -30.48 13.86
CA THR A 511 -11.54 -31.17 14.95
C THR A 511 -11.08 -32.57 14.53
N LYS A 512 -10.02 -33.08 15.15
CA LYS A 512 -9.51 -34.46 14.90
C LYS A 512 -10.56 -35.55 15.09
N ALA A 513 -11.57 -35.34 15.93
CA ALA A 513 -12.64 -36.31 16.16
C ALA A 513 -13.57 -36.47 14.96
N CYS A 514 -13.81 -35.38 14.21
CA CYS A 514 -14.72 -35.39 13.07
C CYS A 514 -13.98 -35.50 11.71
N THR A 515 -12.73 -35.07 11.65
CA THR A 515 -11.88 -35.12 10.45
C THR A 515 -10.45 -35.54 10.85
N PRO A 516 -10.21 -36.86 11.07
CA PRO A 516 -8.93 -37.36 11.57
C PRO A 516 -7.71 -36.97 10.74
N SER A 517 -7.89 -36.69 9.47
CA SER A 517 -6.87 -36.21 8.54
C SER A 517 -6.83 -34.67 8.36
N SER A 518 -7.61 -33.91 9.15
CA SER A 518 -7.58 -32.45 9.07
C SER A 518 -6.27 -31.92 9.65
N PRO A 519 -5.52 -31.07 8.94
CA PRO A 519 -4.38 -30.39 9.52
C PRO A 519 -4.88 -29.38 10.59
N VAL A 520 -4.36 -29.50 11.78
CA VAL A 520 -4.57 -28.55 12.89
C VAL A 520 -3.61 -27.38 12.75
#